data_48ae5aa84a7d66a544bb26e266a402f2
#
_entry.id   48ae5aa84a7d66a544bb26e266a402f2
#
_cell.length_a   1.000
_cell.length_b   1.000
_cell.length_c   1.000
_cell.angle_alpha   90.00
_cell.angle_beta   90.00
_cell.angle_gamma   90.00
#
_symmetry.space_group_name_H-M   'P 1'
#
loop_
_entity.id
_entity.type
_entity.pdbx_description
1 polymer ?
#
loop_
_entity_poly.entity_id
_entity_poly.type
_entity_poly.pdbx_seq_one_letter_code
_entity_poly.pdbx_strand_id
1 'polypeptide(L)'
;MHILSPQFVQKKCCHTSITTPFYDIITDMEEKHFEEWIDLKEKLHFNAKIPKILEGEVWWCSFGENVGVEINGKSTRFTRPVLIMRKLSKFGFMGIPLTSQEKSGSWYAEFEFLGKKEFAAVCQARVMSVSRLHSKLGRVPESDLEIVKKAFHELYK
;
A
#
# COMPACT_ATOMS: atom_id res chain seq x y z
N MET A 1 1.60 34.94 26.48
CA MET A 1 1.78 35.04 25.03
C MET A 1 0.86 34.00 24.40
N HIS A 2 -0.38 34.44 24.06
CA HIS A 2 -1.42 33.53 23.53
C HIS A 2 -1.25 33.38 22.03
N ILE A 3 -1.10 32.16 21.56
CA ILE A 3 -1.10 31.84 20.13
C ILE A 3 -2.54 31.48 19.75
N LEU A 4 -3.13 32.36 18.94
CA LEU A 4 -4.49 32.22 18.39
C LEU A 4 -4.52 31.15 17.30
N SER A 5 -5.44 30.22 17.43
CA SER A 5 -5.79 29.24 16.38
C SER A 5 -6.50 29.96 15.21
N PRO A 6 -6.25 29.57 13.95
CA PRO A 6 -6.95 30.17 12.82
C PRO A 6 -8.38 29.62 12.73
N GLN A 7 -9.34 30.50 12.88
CA GLN A 7 -10.75 30.25 12.57
C GLN A 7 -10.95 30.22 11.06
N PHE A 8 -11.48 29.13 10.56
CA PHE A 8 -11.94 28.99 9.18
C PHE A 8 -13.20 29.85 8.97
N VAL A 9 -13.05 30.91 8.19
CA VAL A 9 -14.18 31.74 7.75
C VAL A 9 -14.88 31.06 6.57
N GLN A 10 -16.10 30.57 6.80
CA GLN A 10 -17.01 30.14 5.73
C GLN A 10 -17.45 31.36 4.90
N LYS A 11 -16.99 31.48 3.68
CA LYS A 11 -17.60 32.36 2.68
C LYS A 11 -18.66 31.57 1.89
N LYS A 12 -19.94 31.93 2.13
CA LYS A 12 -21.05 31.61 1.23
C LYS A 12 -20.85 32.37 -0.08
N CYS A 13 -20.74 31.65 -1.19
CA CYS A 13 -20.93 32.21 -2.53
C CYS A 13 -22.13 31.56 -3.19
N CYS A 14 -23.03 32.41 -3.69
CA CYS A 14 -24.24 32.07 -4.40
C CYS A 14 -24.00 31.53 -5.81
N HIS A 15 -24.80 30.54 -6.16
CA HIS A 15 -25.33 30.11 -7.46
C HIS A 15 -24.51 30.32 -8.74
N THR A 16 -24.03 29.21 -9.29
CA THR A 16 -24.42 28.75 -10.65
C THR A 16 -24.01 27.28 -10.79
N SER A 17 -24.94 26.48 -11.27
CA SER A 17 -24.84 25.03 -11.50
C SER A 17 -23.78 24.69 -12.54
N ILE A 18 -22.70 24.08 -12.10
CA ILE A 18 -21.90 23.18 -12.91
C ILE A 18 -21.56 21.99 -12.00
N THR A 19 -22.27 20.91 -12.18
CA THR A 19 -22.04 19.61 -11.57
C THR A 19 -20.69 19.08 -12.05
N THR A 20 -19.67 19.20 -11.25
CA THR A 20 -18.43 18.47 -11.45
C THR A 20 -18.30 17.39 -10.38
N PRO A 21 -18.13 16.13 -10.78
CA PRO A 21 -18.06 14.99 -9.84
C PRO A 21 -16.74 14.92 -9.06
N PHE A 22 -15.97 16.01 -9.01
CA PHE A 22 -14.65 16.05 -8.39
C PHE A 22 -14.68 16.47 -6.91
N TYR A 23 -15.80 16.98 -6.39
CA TYR A 23 -15.88 17.50 -5.01
C TYR A 23 -16.28 16.46 -3.97
N ASP A 24 -16.90 15.35 -4.39
CA ASP A 24 -17.35 14.29 -3.48
C ASP A 24 -16.20 13.36 -2.98
N ILE A 25 -15.00 13.50 -3.55
CA ILE A 25 -13.83 12.68 -3.16
C ILE A 25 -13.14 13.22 -1.90
N ILE A 26 -13.41 14.48 -1.51
CA ILE A 26 -12.69 15.15 -0.39
C ILE A 26 -13.40 14.94 0.96
N THR A 27 -14.65 14.50 0.98
CA THR A 27 -15.45 14.41 2.20
C THR A 27 -15.28 13.12 2.99
N ASP A 28 -14.57 12.12 2.46
CA ASP A 28 -14.29 10.85 3.13
C ASP A 28 -12.77 10.63 3.30
N MET A 29 -12.06 11.67 3.71
CA MET A 29 -10.64 11.54 4.08
C MET A 29 -10.55 10.89 5.46
N GLU A 30 -10.33 9.57 5.47
CA GLU A 30 -9.98 8.83 6.67
C GLU A 30 -8.87 9.55 7.45
N GLU A 31 -9.05 9.72 8.77
CA GLU A 31 -8.04 10.34 9.62
C GLU A 31 -6.72 9.58 9.52
N LYS A 32 -5.63 10.31 9.31
CA LYS A 32 -4.30 9.73 9.09
C LYS A 32 -3.44 9.82 10.34
N HIS A 33 -2.82 8.72 10.68
CA HIS A 33 -1.93 8.57 11.85
C HIS A 33 -0.46 8.74 11.46
N PHE A 34 -0.11 9.88 10.84
CA PHE A 34 1.25 10.12 10.34
C PHE A 34 2.30 10.16 11.43
N GLU A 35 1.99 10.70 12.61
CA GLU A 35 2.96 10.78 13.72
C GLU A 35 3.34 9.38 14.20
N GLU A 36 2.37 8.51 14.45
CA GLU A 36 2.60 7.12 14.85
C GLU A 36 3.38 6.34 13.79
N TRP A 37 3.09 6.64 12.50
CA TRP A 37 3.83 6.04 11.40
C TRP A 37 5.29 6.51 11.35
N ILE A 38 5.58 7.77 11.63
CA ILE A 38 6.95 8.31 11.66
C ILE A 38 7.76 7.61 12.74
N ASP A 39 7.20 7.46 13.95
CA ASP A 39 7.83 6.75 15.06
C ASP A 39 8.16 5.29 14.72
N LEU A 40 7.22 4.59 14.07
CA LEU A 40 7.45 3.21 13.65
C LEU A 40 8.50 3.14 12.53
N LYS A 41 8.48 4.06 11.59
CA LYS A 41 9.42 4.13 10.47
C LYS A 41 10.86 4.32 10.96
N GLU A 42 11.05 5.15 11.97
CA GLU A 42 12.35 5.32 12.62
C GLU A 42 12.85 4.02 13.29
N LYS A 43 11.99 3.33 14.05
CA LYS A 43 12.29 2.02 14.63
C LYS A 43 12.65 0.98 13.58
N LEU A 44 11.93 0.94 12.44
CA LEU A 44 12.22 0.04 11.33
C LEU A 44 13.56 0.34 10.66
N HIS A 45 14.00 1.59 10.68
CA HIS A 45 15.30 1.99 10.14
C HIS A 45 16.47 1.54 11.01
N PHE A 46 16.40 1.81 12.32
CA PHE A 46 17.52 1.57 13.23
C PHE A 46 17.60 0.13 13.77
N ASN A 47 16.46 -0.57 13.90
CA ASN A 47 16.38 -1.92 14.48
C ASN A 47 16.10 -3.01 13.43
N ALA A 48 16.59 -2.83 12.22
CA ALA A 48 16.26 -3.68 11.08
C ALA A 48 16.77 -5.12 11.24
N LYS A 49 15.85 -6.08 11.27
CA LYS A 49 16.16 -7.46 10.94
C LYS A 49 16.20 -7.61 9.43
N ILE A 50 17.19 -8.35 8.93
CA ILE A 50 17.35 -8.59 7.49
C ILE A 50 17.02 -10.07 7.22
N PRO A 51 15.76 -10.41 6.95
CA PRO A 51 15.38 -11.77 6.60
C PRO A 51 15.92 -12.14 5.22
N LYS A 52 16.19 -13.43 5.02
CA LYS A 52 16.37 -13.97 3.66
C LYS A 52 15.02 -14.02 2.97
N ILE A 53 14.95 -13.47 1.78
CA ILE A 53 13.72 -13.43 0.97
C ILE A 53 13.92 -14.11 -0.37
N LEU A 54 12.83 -14.67 -0.90
CA LEU A 54 12.73 -15.25 -2.23
C LEU A 54 11.57 -14.62 -3.01
N GLU A 55 11.68 -14.60 -4.33
CA GLU A 55 10.57 -14.19 -5.20
C GLU A 55 9.36 -15.14 -5.03
N GLY A 56 8.17 -14.60 -5.11
CA GLY A 56 6.93 -15.35 -4.87
C GLY A 56 6.55 -15.50 -3.39
N GLU A 57 7.39 -15.09 -2.45
CA GLU A 57 6.99 -15.09 -1.05
C GLU A 57 6.02 -13.95 -0.74
N VAL A 58 5.05 -14.23 0.12
CA VAL A 58 4.11 -13.25 0.68
C VAL A 58 4.47 -13.02 2.15
N TRP A 59 4.61 -11.75 2.52
CA TRP A 59 5.00 -11.34 3.86
C TRP A 59 4.08 -10.27 4.41
N TRP A 60 3.83 -10.28 5.71
CA TRP A 60 3.36 -9.10 6.42
C TRP A 60 4.44 -8.03 6.38
N CYS A 61 4.09 -6.86 5.86
CA CYS A 61 5.02 -5.75 5.66
C CYS A 61 4.44 -4.46 6.26
N SER A 62 5.25 -3.69 7.01
CA SER A 62 4.91 -2.31 7.39
C SER A 62 4.87 -1.44 6.14
N PHE A 63 3.68 -1.33 5.58
CA PHE A 63 3.45 -0.63 4.31
C PHE A 63 3.43 0.88 4.51
N GLY A 64 2.87 1.31 5.61
CA GLY A 64 2.88 2.70 6.07
C GLY A 64 1.55 3.40 5.93
N GLU A 65 1.51 4.61 6.43
CA GLU A 65 0.47 5.60 6.16
C GLU A 65 0.92 6.43 4.96
N ASN A 66 0.09 6.53 3.94
CA ASN A 66 0.44 7.12 2.65
C ASN A 66 -0.55 8.23 2.27
N VAL A 67 -0.27 8.96 1.19
CA VAL A 67 -1.05 10.14 0.79
C VAL A 67 -2.10 9.79 -0.26
N GLY A 68 -3.30 10.35 -0.12
CA GLY A 68 -4.35 10.28 -1.14
C GLY A 68 -4.75 8.86 -1.52
N VAL A 69 -4.61 8.52 -2.80
CA VAL A 69 -5.00 7.20 -3.37
C VAL A 69 -4.00 6.08 -3.13
N GLU A 70 -2.87 6.37 -2.51
CA GLU A 70 -1.88 5.36 -2.19
C GLU A 70 -2.43 4.39 -1.14
N ILE A 71 -2.18 3.10 -1.34
CA ILE A 71 -2.63 2.08 -0.40
C ILE A 71 -1.92 2.24 0.95
N ASN A 72 -2.70 2.25 2.04
CA ASN A 72 -2.20 2.27 3.41
C ASN A 72 -1.97 0.86 3.97
N GLY A 73 -1.11 0.75 4.95
CA GLY A 73 -1.12 -0.36 5.90
C GLY A 73 -2.35 -0.31 6.79
N LYS A 74 -2.64 -1.40 7.49
CA LYS A 74 -3.76 -1.51 8.44
C LYS A 74 -3.22 -1.70 9.86
N SER A 75 -4.07 -1.44 10.85
CA SER A 75 -3.77 -1.52 12.28
C SER A 75 -2.65 -0.58 12.74
N THR A 76 -2.37 -0.59 14.04
CA THR A 76 -1.29 0.19 14.67
C THR A 76 0.13 -0.14 14.19
N ARG A 77 0.29 -1.22 13.42
CA ARG A 77 1.57 -1.60 12.79
C ARG A 77 1.67 -1.16 11.34
N PHE A 78 0.62 -0.54 10.81
CA PHE A 78 0.54 -0.11 9.40
C PHE A 78 0.92 -1.23 8.42
N THR A 79 0.45 -2.46 8.70
CA THR A 79 0.86 -3.66 7.96
C THR A 79 -0.11 -4.03 6.86
N ARG A 80 0.43 -4.66 5.82
CA ARG A 80 -0.31 -5.25 4.71
C ARG A 80 0.43 -6.50 4.20
N PRO A 81 -0.28 -7.51 3.69
CA PRO A 81 0.37 -8.57 2.93
C PRO A 81 1.00 -8.00 1.67
N VAL A 82 2.25 -8.38 1.40
CA VAL A 82 3.00 -7.94 0.22
C VAL A 82 3.63 -9.16 -0.44
N LEU A 83 3.40 -9.29 -1.74
CA LEU A 83 4.06 -10.27 -2.60
C LEU A 83 5.43 -9.73 -3.02
N ILE A 84 6.47 -10.51 -2.81
CA ILE A 84 7.81 -10.23 -3.33
C ILE A 84 7.84 -10.63 -4.81
N MET A 85 7.60 -9.65 -5.69
CA MET A 85 7.61 -9.89 -7.13
C MET A 85 9.04 -10.09 -7.66
N ARG A 86 9.98 -9.28 -7.18
CA ARG A 86 11.38 -9.34 -7.59
C ARG A 86 12.32 -9.01 -6.43
N LYS A 87 13.32 -9.85 -6.22
CA LYS A 87 14.42 -9.57 -5.31
C LYS A 87 15.45 -8.71 -6.02
N LEU A 88 15.75 -7.52 -5.50
CA LEU A 88 16.71 -6.59 -6.09
C LEU A 88 18.10 -6.74 -5.45
N SER A 89 18.14 -6.99 -4.14
CA SER A 89 19.38 -7.18 -3.38
C SER A 89 19.11 -7.94 -2.08
N LYS A 90 20.11 -8.04 -1.20
CA LYS A 90 19.90 -8.55 0.15
C LYS A 90 19.10 -7.58 1.04
N PHE A 91 18.98 -6.30 0.64
CA PHE A 91 18.34 -5.26 1.44
C PHE A 91 17.02 -4.73 0.85
N GLY A 92 16.73 -5.03 -0.41
CA GLY A 92 15.59 -4.45 -1.09
C GLY A 92 14.93 -5.38 -2.10
N PHE A 93 13.65 -5.15 -2.32
CA PHE A 93 12.82 -5.91 -3.25
C PHE A 93 11.75 -5.03 -3.89
N MET A 94 11.24 -5.47 -5.04
CA MET A 94 10.02 -4.95 -5.62
C MET A 94 8.85 -5.72 -5.02
N GLY A 95 7.99 -5.00 -4.28
CA GLY A 95 6.83 -5.57 -3.63
C GLY A 95 5.52 -5.06 -4.21
N ILE A 96 4.53 -5.93 -4.25
CA ILE A 96 3.16 -5.61 -4.67
C ILE A 96 2.22 -5.86 -3.49
N PRO A 97 1.46 -4.85 -3.02
CA PRO A 97 0.50 -5.03 -1.93
C PRO A 97 -0.68 -5.88 -2.37
N LEU A 98 -1.14 -6.74 -1.46
CA LEU A 98 -2.28 -7.62 -1.67
C LEU A 98 -3.52 -7.11 -0.95
N THR A 99 -4.68 -7.50 -1.48
CA THR A 99 -5.98 -7.28 -0.85
C THR A 99 -6.91 -8.46 -1.13
N SER A 100 -7.66 -8.87 -0.11
CA SER A 100 -8.73 -9.87 -0.22
C SER A 100 -10.07 -9.26 -0.67
N GLN A 101 -10.15 -7.94 -0.80
CA GLN A 101 -11.32 -7.28 -1.37
C GLN A 101 -11.34 -7.51 -2.88
N GLU A 102 -12.49 -7.95 -3.40
CA GLU A 102 -12.68 -8.12 -4.83
C GLU A 102 -12.41 -6.83 -5.59
N LYS A 103 -11.57 -6.93 -6.60
CA LYS A 103 -11.15 -5.82 -7.45
C LYS A 103 -11.21 -6.25 -8.91
N SER A 104 -11.56 -5.32 -9.78
CA SER A 104 -11.61 -5.53 -11.23
C SER A 104 -10.74 -4.52 -11.97
N GLY A 105 -10.44 -4.82 -13.23
CA GLY A 105 -9.66 -3.97 -14.12
C GLY A 105 -8.16 -4.29 -14.13
N SER A 106 -7.44 -3.69 -15.08
CA SER A 106 -6.02 -3.98 -15.39
C SER A 106 -5.03 -3.59 -14.29
N TRP A 107 -5.49 -2.90 -13.25
CA TRP A 107 -4.65 -2.47 -12.12
C TRP A 107 -4.42 -3.58 -11.09
N TYR A 108 -5.16 -4.69 -11.21
CA TYR A 108 -5.14 -5.79 -10.26
C TYR A 108 -4.94 -7.11 -10.98
N ALA A 109 -4.16 -7.99 -10.39
CA ALA A 109 -4.02 -9.38 -10.81
C ALA A 109 -4.66 -10.31 -9.77
N GLU A 110 -5.67 -11.07 -10.20
CA GLU A 110 -6.32 -12.09 -9.35
C GLU A 110 -5.49 -13.37 -9.36
N PHE A 111 -5.33 -13.99 -8.20
CA PHE A 111 -4.72 -15.29 -8.03
C PHE A 111 -5.24 -15.96 -6.75
N GLU A 112 -4.91 -17.24 -6.55
CA GLU A 112 -5.28 -17.97 -5.33
C GLU A 112 -4.08 -18.03 -4.37
N PHE A 113 -4.35 -17.71 -3.08
CA PHE A 113 -3.35 -17.82 -2.03
C PHE A 113 -3.97 -18.37 -0.74
N LEU A 114 -3.41 -19.47 -0.22
CA LEU A 114 -3.91 -20.17 0.98
C LEU A 114 -5.40 -20.53 0.91
N GLY A 115 -5.87 -20.95 -0.28
CA GLY A 115 -7.27 -21.36 -0.52
C GLY A 115 -8.26 -20.18 -0.59
N LYS A 116 -7.77 -18.95 -0.80
CA LYS A 116 -8.58 -17.75 -0.93
C LYS A 116 -8.18 -16.95 -2.16
N LYS A 117 -9.15 -16.26 -2.75
CA LYS A 117 -8.88 -15.27 -3.78
C LYS A 117 -8.19 -14.07 -3.18
N GLU A 118 -7.09 -13.66 -3.80
CA GLU A 118 -6.33 -12.47 -3.46
C GLU A 118 -6.07 -11.65 -4.73
N PHE A 119 -5.95 -10.35 -4.56
CA PHE A 119 -5.74 -9.40 -5.65
C PHE A 119 -4.44 -8.64 -5.40
N ALA A 120 -3.49 -8.78 -6.31
CA ALA A 120 -2.26 -8.00 -6.30
C ALA A 120 -2.50 -6.64 -6.95
N ALA A 121 -2.36 -5.55 -6.20
CA ALA A 121 -2.51 -4.20 -6.73
C ALA A 121 -1.24 -3.79 -7.50
N VAL A 122 -1.14 -4.22 -8.76
CA VAL A 122 0.06 -3.99 -9.59
C VAL A 122 0.35 -2.50 -9.84
N CYS A 123 -0.69 -1.66 -9.82
CA CYS A 123 -0.55 -0.20 -9.90
C CYS A 123 0.12 0.44 -8.67
N GLN A 124 0.21 -0.29 -7.56
CA GLN A 124 0.83 0.15 -6.31
C GLN A 124 2.16 -0.58 -6.03
N ALA A 125 2.76 -1.18 -7.06
CA ALA A 125 4.07 -1.82 -6.96
C ALA A 125 5.15 -0.80 -6.62
N ARG A 126 6.02 -1.13 -5.66
CA ARG A 126 7.12 -0.24 -5.27
C ARG A 126 8.33 -0.96 -4.71
N VAL A 127 9.47 -0.30 -4.77
CA VAL A 127 10.69 -0.79 -4.10
C VAL A 127 10.57 -0.57 -2.60
N MET A 128 10.88 -1.62 -1.84
CA MET A 128 10.85 -1.59 -0.38
C MET A 128 12.09 -2.22 0.23
N SER A 129 12.43 -1.75 1.44
CA SER A 129 13.47 -2.38 2.25
C SER A 129 12.96 -3.65 2.94
N VAL A 130 13.80 -4.68 3.02
CA VAL A 130 13.49 -5.91 3.76
C VAL A 130 13.27 -5.66 5.26
N SER A 131 13.76 -4.54 5.80
CA SER A 131 13.53 -4.13 7.19
C SER A 131 12.06 -3.89 7.55
N ARG A 132 11.20 -3.72 6.54
CA ARG A 132 9.74 -3.57 6.70
C ARG A 132 9.01 -4.90 6.89
N LEU A 133 9.69 -6.02 6.64
CA LEU A 133 9.09 -7.35 6.71
C LEU A 133 9.03 -7.87 8.14
N HIS A 134 7.89 -8.42 8.53
CA HIS A 134 7.65 -8.99 9.87
C HIS A 134 7.67 -10.51 9.86
N SER A 135 6.67 -11.12 9.25
CA SER A 135 6.49 -12.57 9.21
C SER A 135 6.07 -13.02 7.82
N LYS A 136 6.62 -14.15 7.40
CA LYS A 136 6.23 -14.80 6.15
C LYS A 136 4.88 -15.46 6.32
N LEU A 137 3.99 -15.23 5.34
CA LEU A 137 2.68 -15.87 5.25
C LEU A 137 2.72 -17.16 4.43
N GLY A 138 3.54 -17.18 3.39
CA GLY A 138 3.65 -18.33 2.51
C GLY A 138 4.43 -18.00 1.25
N ARG A 139 4.26 -18.82 0.23
CA ARG A 139 4.79 -18.61 -1.11
C ARG A 139 3.71 -18.97 -2.13
N VAL A 140 3.52 -18.12 -3.13
CA VAL A 140 2.63 -18.40 -4.25
C VAL A 140 3.31 -19.38 -5.23
N PRO A 141 2.55 -20.22 -5.93
CA PRO A 141 3.04 -21.01 -7.05
C PRO A 141 3.70 -20.13 -8.12
N GLU A 142 4.64 -20.69 -8.86
CA GLU A 142 5.32 -19.93 -9.94
C GLU A 142 4.34 -19.47 -11.02
N SER A 143 3.29 -20.29 -11.32
CA SER A 143 2.22 -19.93 -12.24
C SER A 143 1.53 -18.63 -11.85
N ASP A 144 1.21 -18.46 -10.56
CA ASP A 144 0.51 -17.29 -10.07
C ASP A 144 1.43 -16.07 -9.99
N LEU A 145 2.71 -16.29 -9.65
CA LEU A 145 3.72 -15.25 -9.73
C LEU A 145 3.86 -14.70 -11.16
N GLU A 146 3.84 -15.57 -12.17
CA GLU A 146 3.91 -15.16 -13.58
C GLU A 146 2.64 -14.41 -14.03
N ILE A 147 1.45 -14.75 -13.52
CA ILE A 147 0.23 -13.96 -13.75
C ILE A 147 0.43 -12.52 -13.27
N VAL A 148 0.96 -12.35 -12.05
CA VAL A 148 1.19 -11.02 -11.48
C VAL A 148 2.27 -10.25 -12.25
N LYS A 149 3.39 -10.91 -12.61
CA LYS A 149 4.45 -10.30 -13.42
C LYS A 149 3.95 -9.85 -14.79
N LYS A 150 3.13 -10.67 -15.44
CA LYS A 150 2.50 -10.34 -16.73
C LYS A 150 1.60 -9.11 -16.59
N ALA A 151 0.72 -9.08 -15.61
CA ALA A 151 -0.17 -7.94 -15.36
C ALA A 151 0.62 -6.65 -15.09
N PHE A 152 1.70 -6.73 -14.29
CA PHE A 152 2.60 -5.62 -14.05
C PHE A 152 3.25 -5.13 -15.35
N HIS A 153 3.77 -6.03 -16.15
CA HIS A 153 4.42 -5.69 -17.43
C HIS A 153 3.43 -5.06 -18.42
N GLU A 154 2.20 -5.54 -18.47
CA GLU A 154 1.15 -4.99 -19.34
C GLU A 154 0.72 -3.58 -18.91
N LEU A 155 0.72 -3.29 -17.62
CA LEU A 155 0.34 -1.98 -17.10
C LEU A 155 1.40 -0.90 -17.37
N TYR A 156 2.68 -1.28 -17.43
CA TYR A 156 3.81 -0.33 -17.57
C TYR A 156 4.55 -0.44 -18.91
N LYS A 157 3.84 -0.87 -19.95
CA LYS A 157 4.32 -0.83 -21.34
C LYS A 157 4.47 0.56 -21.89
#